data_559031a6f6ffabd1361c8b26ae2b8617
#
_entry.id   559031a6f6ffabd1361c8b26ae2b8617
#
_cell.length_a   1.000
_cell.length_b   1.000
_cell.length_c   1.000
_cell.angle_alpha   90.00
_cell.angle_beta   90.00
_cell.angle_gamma   90.00
#
_symmetry.space_group_name_H-M   'P 1'
#
loop_
_entity.id
_entity.type
_entity.pdbx_description
1 polymer ?
#
loop_
_entity_poly.entity_id
_entity_poly.type
_entity_poly.pdbx_seq_one_letter_code
_entity_poly.pdbx_strand_id
1 'polypeptide(L)'
;LGDVYKRQGSWTVSGKVSDENGEPVVGVSVLLEGTARGTTTNADGGYRIVIRDADESPVLLFSFIGYDLQHIPVSPSRSIVNVTMKTTSTAIQDVVVTALGITRKEQSLGYAVSKVNNEALNSTVSSNWLNSLSGKVAGLNLEGTSSGPGGSLRVTLRGEGSLSRDKNTALFVVDGIPISSDMTASSSASQTFDTDAPIDYGNGASDLNPEDIESVSVLKGPAATALYGSRAANGAIIITTKSGRTTKGIGVSFNSSFTFERAGYWPDFQTEYGAGNGNLTNIDQQRYYNYWSVKAEDAEDGIAAPNRVYSRMGFGPKFEGQMFYQYESRDWETGKYHKLPWKYNDNWYKGLFQTGITYNNSISIEGSNGKGTAVRLSIRDSRNDWIIPNSGYESQNINFSVSSRLNDFISFRGKVNYYLKNSDNLPMSGYNPASPLYTLLWNPTVIGVDSYAQEYNNDRIRQMYNAGTEYLLINSSYADNIYMQLYQQLNTLDRDRIYGNVAVTLNLHKNLTLDLRSGVDFYSDFRTQQKPWYSSGYRYGYYKEQTVRNFEMNNDFLFTYKRRFGDFHLTASFGGNNMVYNYQNCLLYTSPSPRDA
;
A
#
# COMPACT_ATOMS: atom_id res chain seq x y z
N LEU A 1 -71.77 -10.22 -19.37
CA LEU A 1 -70.32 -10.32 -19.19
C LEU A 1 -69.97 -9.51 -17.96
N GLY A 2 -70.03 -10.09 -16.77
CA GLY A 2 -69.73 -9.48 -15.50
C GLY A 2 -68.33 -9.87 -15.08
N ASP A 3 -67.46 -8.88 -14.97
CA ASP A 3 -66.13 -9.00 -14.34
C ASP A 3 -66.33 -9.36 -12.87
N VAL A 4 -66.01 -10.57 -12.51
CA VAL A 4 -65.89 -11.01 -11.12
C VAL A 4 -64.62 -10.50 -10.55
N TYR A 5 -64.61 -9.29 -10.00
CA TYR A 5 -63.54 -8.82 -9.09
C TYR A 5 -63.60 -9.69 -7.82
N LYS A 6 -62.76 -10.72 -7.75
CA LYS A 6 -62.44 -11.36 -6.47
C LYS A 6 -61.84 -10.30 -5.57
N ARG A 7 -62.57 -9.83 -4.55
CA ARG A 7 -61.97 -9.07 -3.44
C ARG A 7 -60.85 -9.94 -2.88
N GLN A 8 -59.62 -9.53 -3.09
CA GLN A 8 -58.47 -10.13 -2.41
C GLN A 8 -58.60 -9.80 -0.92
N GLY A 9 -58.98 -10.78 -0.15
CA GLY A 9 -58.97 -10.68 1.30
C GLY A 9 -57.57 -10.45 1.80
N SER A 10 -57.44 -9.72 2.89
CA SER A 10 -56.17 -9.55 3.61
C SER A 10 -56.43 -9.71 5.09
N TRP A 11 -55.52 -10.32 5.78
CA TRP A 11 -55.57 -10.49 7.23
C TRP A 11 -54.26 -9.99 7.86
N THR A 12 -54.27 -9.72 9.15
CA THR A 12 -53.17 -9.09 9.84
C THR A 12 -52.55 -10.07 10.83
N VAL A 13 -51.23 -10.24 10.76
CA VAL A 13 -50.48 -10.93 11.80
C VAL A 13 -49.84 -9.86 12.71
N SER A 14 -49.95 -10.07 14.00
CA SER A 14 -49.34 -9.22 15.04
C SER A 14 -48.77 -10.08 16.17
N GLY A 15 -47.88 -9.53 16.94
CA GLY A 15 -47.27 -10.22 18.09
C GLY A 15 -46.19 -9.40 18.74
N LYS A 16 -45.54 -9.98 19.72
CA LYS A 16 -44.36 -9.42 20.38
C LYS A 16 -43.13 -10.28 20.13
N VAL A 17 -42.01 -9.63 19.98
CA VAL A 17 -40.69 -10.27 19.92
C VAL A 17 -39.92 -9.95 21.18
N SER A 18 -39.48 -10.99 21.89
CA SER A 18 -38.67 -10.90 23.10
C SER A 18 -37.38 -11.70 22.94
N ASP A 19 -36.41 -11.45 23.80
CA ASP A 19 -35.22 -12.29 23.97
C ASP A 19 -35.50 -13.49 24.88
N GLU A 20 -34.46 -14.30 25.16
CA GLU A 20 -34.55 -15.47 26.06
C GLU A 20 -34.82 -15.10 27.52
N ASN A 21 -34.60 -13.84 27.92
CA ASN A 21 -34.87 -13.32 29.26
C ASN A 21 -36.28 -12.71 29.35
N GLY A 22 -37.02 -12.65 28.23
CA GLY A 22 -38.34 -12.05 28.17
C GLY A 22 -38.34 -10.53 27.90
N GLU A 23 -37.17 -9.91 27.73
CA GLU A 23 -37.05 -8.48 27.40
C GLU A 23 -37.45 -8.21 25.94
N PRO A 24 -38.19 -7.12 25.63
CA PRO A 24 -38.63 -6.82 24.28
C PRO A 24 -37.44 -6.46 23.37
N VAL A 25 -37.34 -7.06 22.19
CA VAL A 25 -36.32 -6.77 21.19
C VAL A 25 -36.84 -5.75 20.17
N VAL A 26 -36.26 -4.55 20.21
CA VAL A 26 -36.62 -3.42 19.33
C VAL A 26 -35.87 -3.48 18.02
N GLY A 27 -36.56 -3.18 16.89
CA GLY A 27 -35.91 -3.08 15.58
C GLY A 27 -35.70 -4.43 14.86
N VAL A 28 -36.27 -5.52 15.35
CA VAL A 28 -36.29 -6.82 14.66
C VAL A 28 -36.98 -6.66 13.31
N SER A 29 -36.31 -7.04 12.24
CA SER A 29 -36.87 -7.07 10.89
C SER A 29 -37.81 -8.28 10.77
N VAL A 30 -39.06 -8.03 10.40
CA VAL A 30 -40.10 -9.05 10.16
C VAL A 30 -40.50 -8.97 8.70
N LEU A 31 -40.08 -9.95 7.90
CA LEU A 31 -40.29 -9.99 6.45
C LEU A 31 -41.20 -11.17 6.08
N LEU A 32 -42.06 -10.99 5.09
CA LEU A 32 -42.75 -12.10 4.46
C LEU A 32 -41.83 -12.77 3.43
N GLU A 33 -41.49 -14.02 3.68
CA GLU A 33 -40.52 -14.78 2.88
C GLU A 33 -40.88 -14.77 1.38
N GLY A 34 -39.85 -14.57 0.53
CA GLY A 34 -40.04 -14.47 -0.92
C GLY A 34 -40.61 -13.14 -1.42
N THR A 35 -40.83 -12.15 -0.54
CA THR A 35 -41.37 -10.83 -0.92
C THR A 35 -40.55 -9.69 -0.32
N ALA A 36 -40.73 -8.46 -0.83
CA ALA A 36 -40.17 -7.25 -0.23
C ALA A 36 -41.06 -6.63 0.87
N ARG A 37 -42.13 -7.33 1.31
CA ARG A 37 -43.05 -6.83 2.33
C ARG A 37 -42.57 -7.17 3.73
N GLY A 38 -42.45 -6.17 4.58
CA GLY A 38 -42.00 -6.35 5.94
C GLY A 38 -42.33 -5.19 6.85
N THR A 39 -42.01 -5.35 8.12
CA THR A 39 -42.15 -4.36 9.18
C THR A 39 -40.99 -4.53 10.17
N THR A 40 -40.88 -3.63 11.14
CA THR A 40 -39.93 -3.75 12.24
C THR A 40 -40.63 -3.69 13.58
N THR A 41 -40.06 -4.29 14.63
CA THR A 41 -40.61 -4.20 15.97
C THR A 41 -40.43 -2.80 16.58
N ASN A 42 -41.45 -2.34 17.32
CA ASN A 42 -41.46 -1.08 18.04
C ASN A 42 -40.72 -1.18 19.41
N ALA A 43 -40.76 -0.11 20.22
CA ALA A 43 -40.10 -0.04 21.53
C ALA A 43 -40.58 -1.13 22.53
N ASP A 44 -41.82 -1.64 22.39
CA ASP A 44 -42.36 -2.68 23.24
C ASP A 44 -42.16 -4.09 22.63
N GLY A 45 -41.33 -4.20 21.58
CA GLY A 45 -41.14 -5.44 20.82
C GLY A 45 -42.31 -5.83 19.94
N GLY A 46 -43.37 -5.01 19.85
CA GLY A 46 -44.57 -5.30 19.08
C GLY A 46 -44.39 -5.11 17.57
N TYR A 47 -45.03 -5.97 16.77
CA TYR A 47 -45.04 -5.84 15.32
C TYR A 47 -46.42 -6.09 14.74
N ARG A 48 -46.65 -5.59 13.53
CA ARG A 48 -47.88 -5.83 12.74
C ARG A 48 -47.55 -5.89 11.25
N ILE A 49 -47.99 -6.95 10.58
CA ILE A 49 -47.78 -7.14 9.13
C ILE A 49 -49.09 -7.61 8.47
N VAL A 50 -49.37 -7.11 7.28
CA VAL A 50 -50.56 -7.48 6.51
C VAL A 50 -50.21 -8.57 5.50
N ILE A 51 -50.91 -9.69 5.56
CA ILE A 51 -50.83 -10.84 4.65
C ILE A 51 -52.00 -10.80 3.68
N ARG A 52 -51.78 -11.10 2.41
CA ARG A 52 -52.85 -11.19 1.40
C ARG A 52 -53.25 -12.66 1.21
N ASP A 53 -54.50 -12.92 0.90
CA ASP A 53 -55.02 -14.29 0.68
C ASP A 53 -54.36 -14.99 -0.53
N ALA A 54 -53.69 -14.23 -1.40
CA ALA A 54 -52.91 -14.76 -2.53
C ALA A 54 -51.55 -15.34 -2.13
N ASP A 55 -51.12 -15.13 -0.89
CA ASP A 55 -49.82 -15.65 -0.38
C ASP A 55 -50.05 -17.12 0.05
N GLU A 56 -49.62 -18.08 -0.76
CA GLU A 56 -49.70 -19.51 -0.43
C GLU A 56 -48.68 -19.87 0.66
N SER A 57 -49.16 -20.43 1.78
CA SER A 57 -48.32 -20.87 2.92
C SER A 57 -47.35 -19.80 3.44
N PRO A 58 -47.82 -18.62 3.88
CA PRO A 58 -46.98 -17.51 4.26
C PRO A 58 -46.10 -17.84 5.46
N VAL A 59 -44.81 -17.53 5.34
CA VAL A 59 -43.77 -17.68 6.39
C VAL A 59 -43.21 -16.29 6.72
N LEU A 60 -43.18 -15.94 7.99
CA LEU A 60 -42.51 -14.72 8.48
C LEU A 60 -41.07 -15.01 8.88
N LEU A 61 -40.18 -14.20 8.38
CA LEU A 61 -38.76 -14.19 8.71
C LEU A 61 -38.48 -13.14 9.77
N PHE A 62 -37.91 -13.56 10.90
CA PHE A 62 -37.47 -12.67 11.98
C PHE A 62 -35.98 -12.63 11.99
N SER A 63 -35.39 -11.46 11.76
CA SER A 63 -33.93 -11.25 11.76
C SER A 63 -33.52 -10.02 12.56
N PHE A 64 -32.51 -10.19 13.40
CA PHE A 64 -31.87 -9.11 14.16
C PHE A 64 -30.39 -9.43 14.42
N ILE A 65 -29.55 -8.42 14.47
CA ILE A 65 -28.11 -8.59 14.72
C ILE A 65 -27.88 -9.25 16.08
N GLY A 66 -27.16 -10.36 16.12
CA GLY A 66 -26.88 -11.10 17.35
C GLY A 66 -27.90 -12.17 17.72
N TYR A 67 -28.91 -12.41 16.90
CA TYR A 67 -29.94 -13.43 17.11
C TYR A 67 -30.05 -14.38 15.91
N ASP A 68 -30.47 -15.62 16.18
CA ASP A 68 -30.72 -16.63 15.15
C ASP A 68 -31.91 -16.25 14.26
N LEU A 69 -31.74 -16.41 12.94
CA LEU A 69 -32.82 -16.22 11.98
C LEU A 69 -33.92 -17.24 12.23
N GLN A 70 -35.18 -16.79 12.39
CA GLN A 70 -36.31 -17.66 12.60
C GLN A 70 -37.33 -17.58 11.47
N HIS A 71 -37.80 -18.74 11.03
CA HIS A 71 -38.85 -18.91 10.03
C HIS A 71 -40.12 -19.40 10.71
N ILE A 72 -41.15 -18.59 10.74
CA ILE A 72 -42.41 -18.89 11.44
C ILE A 72 -43.57 -18.95 10.44
N PRO A 73 -44.16 -20.11 10.17
CA PRO A 73 -45.33 -20.21 9.34
C PRO A 73 -46.54 -19.58 10.05
N VAL A 74 -47.31 -18.80 9.32
CA VAL A 74 -48.51 -18.11 9.80
C VAL A 74 -49.73 -18.49 9.00
N SER A 75 -50.94 -18.39 9.62
CA SER A 75 -52.20 -18.68 8.99
C SER A 75 -53.29 -17.77 9.54
N PRO A 76 -54.45 -17.62 8.85
CA PRO A 76 -55.56 -16.83 9.36
C PRO A 76 -56.04 -17.25 10.75
N SER A 77 -55.95 -18.54 11.07
CA SER A 77 -56.29 -19.08 12.40
C SER A 77 -55.19 -18.82 13.46
N ARG A 78 -53.99 -18.41 13.05
CA ARG A 78 -52.83 -18.08 13.92
C ARG A 78 -52.36 -16.67 13.60
N SER A 79 -53.18 -15.68 13.89
CA SER A 79 -52.92 -14.27 13.60
C SER A 79 -52.14 -13.52 14.71
N ILE A 80 -52.03 -14.12 15.89
CA ILE A 80 -51.15 -13.58 16.99
C ILE A 80 -49.97 -14.54 17.15
N VAL A 81 -48.78 -14.03 16.88
CA VAL A 81 -47.52 -14.82 16.91
C VAL A 81 -46.47 -14.10 17.71
N ASN A 82 -46.26 -14.55 18.94
CA ASN A 82 -45.18 -14.09 19.76
C ASN A 82 -43.94 -14.95 19.48
N VAL A 83 -42.76 -14.27 19.38
CA VAL A 83 -41.51 -14.89 18.99
C VAL A 83 -40.45 -14.60 20.04
N THR A 84 -39.81 -15.64 20.53
CA THR A 84 -38.63 -15.49 21.38
C THR A 84 -37.39 -15.65 20.52
N MET A 85 -36.63 -14.57 20.33
CA MET A 85 -35.37 -14.60 19.58
C MET A 85 -34.31 -15.29 20.44
N LYS A 86 -33.68 -16.30 19.88
CA LYS A 86 -32.57 -16.97 20.53
C LYS A 86 -31.29 -16.19 20.17
N THR A 87 -30.56 -15.81 21.16
CA THR A 87 -29.22 -15.23 20.94
C THR A 87 -28.41 -16.21 20.13
N THR A 88 -27.89 -15.74 19.01
CA THR A 88 -26.96 -16.54 18.21
C THR A 88 -25.81 -16.91 19.15
N SER A 89 -25.86 -18.12 19.70
CA SER A 89 -24.72 -18.70 20.43
C SER A 89 -23.62 -19.18 19.46
N THR A 90 -23.72 -18.84 18.19
CA THR A 90 -22.57 -18.67 17.36
C THR A 90 -21.86 -17.38 17.83
N ALA A 91 -21.18 -17.45 18.99
CA ALA A 91 -19.90 -16.80 19.06
C ALA A 91 -19.29 -17.11 17.68
N ILE A 92 -19.13 -16.10 16.81
CA ILE A 92 -18.30 -16.21 15.61
C ILE A 92 -17.03 -16.77 16.19
N GLN A 93 -16.85 -18.09 16.03
CA GLN A 93 -15.64 -18.74 16.53
C GLN A 93 -14.59 -18.15 15.60
N ASP A 94 -13.92 -17.10 16.05
CA ASP A 94 -12.89 -16.43 15.30
C ASP A 94 -11.82 -17.47 15.01
N VAL A 95 -11.95 -18.01 13.81
CA VAL A 95 -11.05 -19.00 13.29
C VAL A 95 -9.94 -18.22 12.62
N VAL A 96 -8.75 -18.40 13.12
CA VAL A 96 -7.55 -17.79 12.57
C VAL A 96 -6.73 -18.82 11.79
N VAL A 97 -6.20 -18.38 10.67
CA VAL A 97 -5.22 -19.16 9.93
C VAL A 97 -3.88 -18.97 10.64
N THR A 98 -3.33 -20.06 11.13
CA THR A 98 -2.00 -20.10 11.74
C THR A 98 -0.95 -20.55 10.71
N ALA A 99 0.27 -20.82 11.16
CA ALA A 99 1.34 -21.30 10.32
C ALA A 99 0.95 -22.56 9.52
N LEU A 100 1.49 -22.71 8.33
CA LEU A 100 1.20 -23.78 7.36
C LEU A 100 -0.26 -23.86 6.89
N GLY A 101 -1.01 -22.76 7.01
CA GLY A 101 -2.43 -22.73 6.61
C GLY A 101 -3.36 -23.52 7.52
N ILE A 102 -2.90 -23.91 8.72
CA ILE A 102 -3.72 -24.62 9.70
C ILE A 102 -4.73 -23.64 10.29
N THR A 103 -6.00 -23.99 10.23
CA THR A 103 -7.08 -23.22 10.80
C THR A 103 -7.31 -23.62 12.25
N ARG A 104 -7.26 -22.68 13.20
CA ARG A 104 -7.52 -22.92 14.63
C ARG A 104 -8.47 -21.89 15.21
N LYS A 105 -9.18 -22.26 16.26
CA LYS A 105 -9.97 -21.31 17.03
C LYS A 105 -9.01 -20.37 17.79
N GLU A 106 -9.23 -19.07 17.74
CA GLU A 106 -8.38 -18.08 18.42
C GLU A 106 -8.24 -18.40 19.91
N GLN A 107 -9.33 -18.77 20.56
CA GLN A 107 -9.36 -19.15 21.99
C GLN A 107 -8.49 -20.37 22.33
N SER A 108 -8.13 -21.20 21.34
CA SER A 108 -7.28 -22.39 21.55
C SER A 108 -5.79 -22.10 21.38
N LEU A 109 -5.42 -20.85 21.08
CA LEU A 109 -4.03 -20.46 20.85
C LEU A 109 -3.39 -19.98 22.15
N GLY A 110 -2.22 -20.50 22.49
CA GLY A 110 -1.41 -20.04 23.62
C GLY A 110 -0.61 -18.76 23.35
N TYR A 111 -0.93 -18.01 22.29
CA TYR A 111 -0.24 -16.78 21.87
C TYR A 111 -1.22 -15.77 21.25
N ALA A 112 -0.85 -14.49 21.30
CA ALA A 112 -1.69 -13.41 20.80
C ALA A 112 -1.71 -13.36 19.27
N VAL A 113 -2.91 -13.38 18.70
CA VAL A 113 -3.17 -13.19 17.27
C VAL A 113 -4.09 -11.97 17.12
N SER A 114 -3.91 -11.21 16.04
CA SER A 114 -4.87 -10.18 15.62
C SER A 114 -5.32 -10.50 14.22
N LYS A 115 -6.64 -10.52 13.99
CA LYS A 115 -7.24 -10.78 12.68
C LYS A 115 -7.88 -9.50 12.14
N VAL A 116 -7.60 -9.20 10.88
CA VAL A 116 -8.22 -8.10 10.14
C VAL A 116 -8.89 -8.71 8.90
N ASN A 117 -10.19 -8.51 8.75
CA ASN A 117 -10.95 -9.01 7.63
C ASN A 117 -10.89 -8.06 6.43
N ASN A 118 -11.38 -8.50 5.27
CA ASN A 118 -11.40 -7.74 4.02
C ASN A 118 -12.13 -6.40 4.14
N GLU A 119 -13.27 -6.35 4.84
CA GLU A 119 -14.05 -5.13 5.02
C GLU A 119 -13.26 -4.07 5.77
N ALA A 120 -12.58 -4.48 6.84
CA ALA A 120 -11.72 -3.58 7.60
C ALA A 120 -10.49 -3.12 6.80
N LEU A 121 -9.91 -3.97 5.94
CA LEU A 121 -8.79 -3.60 5.07
C LEU A 121 -9.19 -2.56 4.03
N ASN A 122 -10.36 -2.72 3.41
CA ASN A 122 -10.84 -1.86 2.34
C ASN A 122 -11.66 -0.66 2.84
N SER A 123 -11.87 -0.52 4.16
CA SER A 123 -12.56 0.64 4.75
C SER A 123 -11.82 1.96 4.52
N THR A 124 -10.51 1.90 4.28
CA THR A 124 -9.67 3.06 3.99
C THR A 124 -8.93 2.79 2.68
N VAL A 125 -9.25 3.58 1.65
CA VAL A 125 -8.52 3.50 0.38
C VAL A 125 -7.13 4.11 0.59
N SER A 126 -6.10 3.29 0.44
CA SER A 126 -4.71 3.72 0.50
C SER A 126 -3.97 3.21 -0.72
N SER A 127 -3.03 3.98 -1.22
CA SER A 127 -2.13 3.59 -2.31
C SER A 127 -1.33 2.31 -1.99
N ASN A 128 -1.04 2.09 -0.70
CA ASN A 128 -0.45 0.84 -0.21
C ASN A 128 -1.35 0.23 0.88
N TRP A 129 -1.87 -0.97 0.62
CA TRP A 129 -2.82 -1.66 1.51
C TRP A 129 -2.29 -1.91 2.93
N LEU A 130 -0.96 -2.02 3.10
CA LEU A 130 -0.34 -2.19 4.41
C LEU A 130 -0.66 -1.02 5.35
N ASN A 131 -0.81 0.19 4.82
CA ASN A 131 -1.19 1.36 5.61
C ASN A 131 -2.56 1.18 6.29
N SER A 132 -3.46 0.39 5.69
CA SER A 132 -4.77 0.10 6.28
C SER A 132 -4.70 -0.75 7.54
N LEU A 133 -3.56 -1.39 7.84
CA LEU A 133 -3.33 -2.13 9.09
C LEU A 133 -2.98 -1.21 10.26
N SER A 134 -2.56 0.03 9.98
CA SER A 134 -2.21 1.02 11.02
C SER A 134 -3.41 1.28 11.92
N GLY A 135 -3.19 1.28 13.23
CA GLY A 135 -4.23 1.46 14.22
C GLY A 135 -5.19 0.27 14.41
N LYS A 136 -5.18 -0.73 13.53
CA LYS A 136 -6.06 -1.92 13.62
C LYS A 136 -5.40 -3.12 14.29
N VAL A 137 -4.07 -3.13 14.36
CA VAL A 137 -3.29 -4.22 14.96
C VAL A 137 -2.42 -3.66 16.08
N ALA A 138 -2.71 -4.03 17.33
CA ALA A 138 -1.94 -3.59 18.48
C ALA A 138 -0.48 -4.06 18.39
N GLY A 139 0.50 -3.14 18.59
CA GLY A 139 1.93 -3.43 18.55
C GLY A 139 2.51 -3.62 17.15
N LEU A 140 1.77 -3.29 16.11
CA LEU A 140 2.27 -3.18 14.75
C LEU A 140 2.70 -1.74 14.49
N ASN A 141 3.93 -1.57 14.01
CA ASN A 141 4.46 -0.29 13.56
C ASN A 141 4.80 -0.37 12.06
N LEU A 142 4.41 0.67 11.33
CA LEU A 142 4.63 0.80 9.89
C LEU A 142 5.53 2.01 9.64
N GLU A 143 6.64 1.77 9.00
CA GLU A 143 7.54 2.83 8.54
C GLU A 143 7.62 2.82 7.02
N GLY A 144 7.13 3.90 6.42
CA GLY A 144 7.28 4.13 4.97
C GLY A 144 8.59 4.83 4.64
N THR A 145 9.04 4.65 3.42
CA THR A 145 10.12 5.44 2.83
C THR A 145 9.56 6.73 2.23
N SER A 146 10.42 7.71 1.97
CA SER A 146 10.05 8.94 1.24
C SER A 146 9.95 8.73 -0.28
N SER A 147 9.92 7.49 -0.74
CA SER A 147 9.90 7.12 -2.17
C SER A 147 8.49 7.10 -2.78
N GLY A 148 7.49 7.50 -2.02
CA GLY A 148 6.11 7.61 -2.50
C GLY A 148 5.28 6.32 -2.38
N PRO A 149 4.10 6.30 -3.05
CA PRO A 149 3.11 5.25 -2.87
C PRO A 149 3.58 3.84 -3.27
N GLY A 150 4.51 3.76 -4.23
CA GLY A 150 5.12 2.51 -4.68
C GLY A 150 6.31 2.04 -3.84
N GLY A 151 6.70 2.81 -2.80
CA GLY A 151 7.82 2.51 -1.93
C GLY A 151 7.60 1.35 -0.98
N SER A 152 8.69 0.89 -0.38
CA SER A 152 8.68 -0.17 0.63
C SER A 152 8.06 0.30 1.93
N LEU A 153 7.27 -0.57 2.56
CA LEU A 153 6.81 -0.42 3.92
C LEU A 153 7.50 -1.43 4.82
N ARG A 154 8.20 -0.94 5.82
CA ARG A 154 8.80 -1.75 6.87
C ARG A 154 7.76 -2.01 7.94
N VAL A 155 7.54 -3.27 8.24
CA VAL A 155 6.58 -3.69 9.25
C VAL A 155 7.30 -4.34 10.42
N THR A 156 7.17 -3.74 11.61
CA THR A 156 7.73 -4.29 12.83
C THR A 156 6.62 -4.64 13.82
N LEU A 157 6.81 -5.70 14.58
CA LEU A 157 5.86 -6.20 15.58
C LEU A 157 6.49 -6.18 16.97
N ARG A 158 5.83 -5.50 17.92
CA ARG A 158 6.26 -5.38 19.33
C ARG A 158 7.62 -4.69 19.51
N GLY A 159 7.99 -3.79 18.59
CA GLY A 159 9.23 -3.04 18.65
C GLY A 159 10.40 -3.76 17.98
N GLU A 160 11.59 -3.23 18.18
CA GLU A 160 12.82 -3.70 17.54
C GLU A 160 13.64 -4.53 18.54
N GLY A 161 13.93 -5.77 18.17
CA GLY A 161 14.72 -6.70 18.99
C GLY A 161 16.20 -6.79 18.58
N SER A 162 16.55 -6.29 17.38
CA SER A 162 17.90 -6.32 16.83
C SER A 162 18.44 -4.91 16.60
N LEU A 163 19.71 -4.70 16.88
CA LEU A 163 20.42 -3.46 16.51
C LEU A 163 20.59 -3.31 15.00
N SER A 164 20.49 -4.40 14.24
CA SER A 164 20.44 -4.34 12.79
C SER A 164 19.03 -4.04 12.33
N ARG A 165 18.81 -2.86 11.76
CA ARG A 165 17.50 -2.35 11.36
C ARG A 165 16.75 -3.34 10.44
N ASP A 166 17.46 -3.93 9.49
CA ASP A 166 16.87 -4.82 8.48
C ASP A 166 16.42 -6.19 9.05
N LYS A 167 16.91 -6.55 10.25
CA LYS A 167 16.58 -7.82 10.91
C LYS A 167 15.38 -7.73 11.86
N ASN A 168 14.63 -6.62 11.84
CA ASN A 168 13.47 -6.42 12.71
C ASN A 168 12.13 -6.56 12.00
N THR A 169 12.13 -6.83 10.69
CA THR A 169 10.91 -6.94 9.89
C THR A 169 10.14 -8.24 10.15
N ALA A 170 8.80 -8.15 10.13
CA ALA A 170 7.92 -9.30 10.19
C ALA A 170 7.97 -10.11 8.88
N LEU A 171 7.84 -11.43 8.96
CA LEU A 171 7.72 -12.30 7.81
C LEU A 171 6.32 -12.18 7.19
N PHE A 172 6.24 -12.03 5.88
CA PHE A 172 4.98 -12.12 5.16
C PHE A 172 4.78 -13.53 4.59
N VAL A 173 3.56 -14.03 4.75
CA VAL A 173 3.18 -15.36 4.26
C VAL A 173 1.84 -15.25 3.54
N VAL A 174 1.80 -15.58 2.26
CA VAL A 174 0.58 -15.55 1.44
C VAL A 174 0.13 -16.97 1.15
N ASP A 175 -1.09 -17.31 1.59
CA ASP A 175 -1.68 -18.65 1.44
C ASP A 175 -0.74 -19.78 1.92
N GLY A 176 0.05 -19.47 2.95
CA GLY A 176 0.99 -20.39 3.58
C GLY A 176 2.38 -20.43 2.96
N ILE A 177 2.68 -19.60 1.96
CA ILE A 177 4.00 -19.47 1.36
C ILE A 177 4.67 -18.20 1.86
N PRO A 178 5.88 -18.28 2.43
CA PRO A 178 6.68 -17.11 2.70
C PRO A 178 6.96 -16.36 1.39
N ILE A 179 6.82 -15.04 1.43
CA ILE A 179 7.17 -14.17 0.32
C ILE A 179 8.32 -13.25 0.73
N SER A 180 9.16 -12.89 -0.24
CA SER A 180 10.22 -11.92 -0.01
C SER A 180 9.62 -10.56 0.32
N SER A 181 9.97 -10.04 1.49
CA SER A 181 9.56 -8.71 1.98
C SER A 181 10.76 -7.81 2.25
N ASP A 182 11.94 -8.24 1.83
CA ASP A 182 13.15 -7.45 2.00
C ASP A 182 13.01 -6.13 1.27
N MET A 183 13.43 -5.07 1.94
CA MET A 183 13.52 -3.77 1.30
C MET A 183 14.61 -3.86 0.22
N THR A 184 14.23 -3.55 -1.01
CA THR A 184 15.17 -3.57 -2.14
C THR A 184 16.09 -2.34 -2.18
N ALA A 185 15.84 -1.37 -1.31
CA ALA A 185 16.77 -0.29 -1.05
C ALA A 185 17.99 -0.84 -0.32
N SER A 186 19.17 -0.57 -0.85
CA SER A 186 20.45 -0.96 -0.23
C SER A 186 20.50 -0.53 1.24
N SER A 187 20.75 -1.47 2.14
CA SER A 187 20.72 -1.29 3.59
C SER A 187 21.90 -0.46 4.15
N SER A 188 22.87 -0.10 3.35
CA SER A 188 24.03 0.64 3.83
C SER A 188 23.71 2.13 3.95
N ALA A 189 23.21 2.51 5.13
CA ALA A 189 23.08 3.92 5.55
C ALA A 189 24.40 4.71 5.50
N SER A 190 25.53 4.06 5.29
CA SER A 190 26.84 4.67 5.12
C SER A 190 27.10 5.20 3.70
N GLN A 191 26.26 4.90 2.73
CA GLN A 191 26.41 5.34 1.34
C GLN A 191 25.68 6.65 1.04
N THR A 192 25.71 7.57 1.97
CA THR A 192 25.07 8.89 1.88
C THR A 192 25.55 9.71 0.68
N PHE A 193 26.72 9.38 0.14
CA PHE A 193 27.35 10.07 -0.97
C PHE A 193 27.82 9.14 -2.09
N ASP A 194 27.43 7.86 -2.04
CA ASP A 194 27.82 6.91 -3.07
C ASP A 194 26.93 7.07 -4.31
N THR A 195 27.51 6.79 -5.45
CA THR A 195 26.88 6.78 -6.76
C THR A 195 25.68 5.84 -6.84
N ASP A 196 25.63 4.85 -5.95
CA ASP A 196 24.59 3.85 -5.80
C ASP A 196 23.54 4.18 -4.73
N ALA A 197 23.25 5.47 -4.55
CA ALA A 197 22.25 5.90 -3.59
C ALA A 197 20.95 5.09 -3.73
N PRO A 198 20.36 4.66 -2.62
CA PRO A 198 19.29 3.71 -2.64
C PRO A 198 18.03 4.30 -3.27
N ILE A 199 17.60 3.68 -4.37
CA ILE A 199 16.27 3.87 -4.91
C ILE A 199 15.41 2.78 -4.33
N ASP A 200 14.27 3.15 -3.81
CA ASP A 200 13.31 2.21 -3.27
C ASP A 200 12.38 1.70 -4.39
N TYR A 201 12.59 0.48 -4.78
CA TYR A 201 11.79 -0.20 -5.80
C TYR A 201 10.53 -0.89 -5.25
N GLY A 202 10.22 -0.68 -3.97
CA GLY A 202 9.13 -1.36 -3.28
C GLY A 202 9.52 -2.75 -2.77
N ASN A 203 8.68 -3.34 -1.92
CA ASN A 203 8.84 -4.70 -1.43
C ASN A 203 7.68 -5.60 -1.84
N GLY A 204 7.90 -6.91 -1.80
CA GLY A 204 6.92 -7.87 -2.30
C GLY A 204 5.59 -7.93 -1.55
N ALA A 205 5.53 -7.41 -0.34
CA ALA A 205 4.29 -7.32 0.42
C ALA A 205 3.35 -6.23 -0.13
N SER A 206 3.92 -5.13 -0.66
CA SER A 206 3.12 -4.05 -1.28
C SER A 206 2.53 -4.44 -2.64
N ASP A 207 3.04 -5.49 -3.30
CA ASP A 207 2.58 -5.93 -4.61
C ASP A 207 1.21 -6.66 -4.57
N LEU A 208 0.68 -6.94 -3.37
CA LEU A 208 -0.59 -7.65 -3.21
C LEU A 208 -1.80 -6.76 -3.52
N ASN A 209 -2.77 -7.32 -4.24
CA ASN A 209 -4.05 -6.66 -4.44
C ASN A 209 -4.92 -6.78 -3.17
N PRO A 210 -5.27 -5.67 -2.49
CA PRO A 210 -6.09 -5.73 -1.27
C PRO A 210 -7.48 -6.32 -1.48
N GLU A 211 -8.05 -6.21 -2.67
CA GLU A 211 -9.37 -6.76 -2.99
C GLU A 211 -9.37 -8.28 -3.07
N ASP A 212 -8.22 -8.89 -3.35
CA ASP A 212 -8.05 -10.34 -3.35
C ASP A 212 -7.75 -10.90 -1.96
N ILE A 213 -7.49 -10.05 -0.96
CA ILE A 213 -7.27 -10.48 0.41
C ILE A 213 -8.62 -10.79 1.09
N GLU A 214 -8.75 -11.98 1.64
CA GLU A 214 -9.89 -12.39 2.47
C GLU A 214 -9.68 -11.96 3.92
N SER A 215 -8.49 -12.21 4.45
CA SER A 215 -8.14 -11.83 5.82
C SER A 215 -6.63 -11.76 6.02
N VAL A 216 -6.23 -10.96 7.00
CA VAL A 216 -4.85 -10.87 7.49
C VAL A 216 -4.83 -11.29 8.95
N SER A 217 -4.01 -12.29 9.29
CA SER A 217 -3.76 -12.73 10.66
C SER A 217 -2.34 -12.37 11.06
N VAL A 218 -2.19 -11.57 12.12
CA VAL A 218 -0.88 -11.13 12.61
C VAL A 218 -0.47 -11.97 13.81
N LEU A 219 0.56 -12.79 13.63
CA LEU A 219 1.13 -13.67 14.63
C LEU A 219 2.27 -12.98 15.36
N LYS A 220 2.09 -12.74 16.66
CA LYS A 220 3.02 -11.94 17.46
C LYS A 220 3.87 -12.84 18.36
N GLY A 221 5.15 -12.88 18.09
CA GLY A 221 6.15 -13.55 18.92
C GLY A 221 6.57 -14.95 18.43
N PRO A 222 7.67 -15.49 19.00
CA PRO A 222 8.36 -16.68 18.48
C PRO A 222 7.51 -17.96 18.52
N ALA A 223 6.66 -18.11 19.53
CA ALA A 223 5.81 -19.29 19.66
C ALA A 223 4.78 -19.41 18.52
N ALA A 224 4.29 -18.24 18.03
CA ALA A 224 3.36 -18.19 16.92
C ALA A 224 4.01 -18.54 15.58
N THR A 225 5.32 -18.38 15.49
CA THR A 225 6.08 -18.43 14.25
C THR A 225 7.05 -19.60 14.17
N ALA A 226 7.05 -20.48 15.17
CA ALA A 226 7.97 -21.63 15.27
C ALA A 226 8.00 -22.52 14.00
N LEU A 227 6.89 -22.59 13.26
CA LEU A 227 6.78 -23.37 12.04
C LEU A 227 7.44 -22.73 10.80
N TYR A 228 7.80 -21.44 10.88
CA TYR A 228 8.52 -20.72 9.82
C TYR A 228 10.00 -20.49 10.14
N GLY A 229 10.47 -21.06 11.25
CA GLY A 229 11.87 -20.99 11.68
C GLY A 229 12.33 -19.57 12.04
N SER A 230 13.64 -19.33 11.94
CA SER A 230 14.28 -18.06 12.30
C SER A 230 13.81 -16.86 11.47
N ARG A 231 13.30 -17.06 10.27
CA ARG A 231 12.75 -15.99 9.40
C ARG A 231 11.56 -15.26 10.06
N ALA A 232 10.81 -15.96 10.90
CA ALA A 232 9.65 -15.41 11.59
C ALA A 232 9.93 -15.05 13.06
N ALA A 233 11.18 -14.90 13.48
CA ALA A 233 11.55 -14.58 14.86
C ALA A 233 10.90 -13.26 15.34
N ASN A 234 10.67 -12.30 14.44
CA ASN A 234 10.01 -11.02 14.72
C ASN A 234 8.49 -11.05 14.53
N GLY A 235 7.90 -12.22 14.38
CA GLY A 235 6.49 -12.40 14.07
C GLY A 235 6.23 -12.62 12.58
N ALA A 236 4.96 -12.90 12.25
CA ALA A 236 4.53 -13.15 10.89
C ALA A 236 3.16 -12.53 10.59
N ILE A 237 3.00 -12.08 9.37
CA ILE A 237 1.75 -11.55 8.81
C ILE A 237 1.25 -12.59 7.80
N ILE A 238 0.21 -13.32 8.20
CA ILE A 238 -0.38 -14.37 7.39
C ILE A 238 -1.54 -13.78 6.59
N ILE A 239 -1.43 -13.82 5.29
CA ILE A 239 -2.41 -13.28 4.36
C ILE A 239 -3.13 -14.46 3.71
N THR A 240 -4.44 -14.48 3.82
CA THR A 240 -5.29 -15.45 3.14
C THR A 240 -6.00 -14.73 1.99
N THR A 241 -5.85 -15.25 0.78
CA THR A 241 -6.54 -14.69 -0.39
C THR A 241 -7.89 -15.38 -0.64
N LYS A 242 -8.81 -14.67 -1.30
CA LYS A 242 -10.14 -15.17 -1.64
C LYS A 242 -10.07 -16.42 -2.54
N SER A 243 -11.01 -17.36 -2.34
CA SER A 243 -11.04 -18.67 -3.02
C SER A 243 -12.36 -18.86 -3.75
N GLY A 244 -12.99 -18.04 -4.41
CA GLY A 244 -14.27 -18.23 -5.10
C GLY A 244 -15.45 -18.52 -4.18
N ARG A 245 -16.65 -18.57 -4.75
CA ARG A 245 -17.90 -18.71 -4.01
C ARG A 245 -18.08 -20.12 -3.47
N THR A 246 -18.70 -20.24 -2.30
CA THR A 246 -19.13 -21.53 -1.75
C THR A 246 -20.52 -21.96 -2.26
N THR A 247 -21.39 -21.01 -2.59
CA THR A 247 -22.74 -21.25 -3.11
C THR A 247 -22.72 -21.41 -4.63
N LYS A 248 -23.60 -22.30 -5.16
CA LYS A 248 -23.74 -22.53 -6.60
C LYS A 248 -24.07 -21.23 -7.34
N GLY A 249 -23.43 -21.02 -8.48
CA GLY A 249 -23.71 -19.89 -9.37
C GLY A 249 -22.43 -19.16 -9.82
N ILE A 250 -22.64 -18.08 -10.55
CA ILE A 250 -21.60 -17.17 -11.03
C ILE A 250 -21.81 -15.82 -10.37
N GLY A 251 -20.75 -15.18 -9.91
CA GLY A 251 -20.73 -13.82 -9.41
C GLY A 251 -19.72 -13.00 -10.19
N VAL A 252 -20.06 -11.74 -10.47
CA VAL A 252 -19.15 -10.76 -11.06
C VAL A 252 -19.13 -9.55 -10.15
N SER A 253 -17.94 -9.07 -9.82
CA SER A 253 -17.74 -7.83 -9.05
C SER A 253 -16.84 -6.91 -9.85
N PHE A 254 -17.21 -5.64 -9.91
CA PHE A 254 -16.41 -4.56 -10.48
C PHE A 254 -16.23 -3.47 -9.44
N ASN A 255 -14.98 -3.06 -9.22
CA ASN A 255 -14.64 -1.95 -8.33
C ASN A 255 -13.78 -0.95 -9.09
N SER A 256 -14.07 0.33 -8.87
CA SER A 256 -13.31 1.44 -9.42
C SER A 256 -13.13 2.48 -8.33
N SER A 257 -11.90 2.98 -8.15
CA SER A 257 -11.61 4.02 -7.17
C SER A 257 -10.65 5.07 -7.73
N PHE A 258 -10.90 6.33 -7.35
CA PHE A 258 -10.05 7.46 -7.63
C PHE A 258 -9.62 8.09 -6.30
N THR A 259 -8.34 8.32 -6.16
CA THR A 259 -7.77 8.97 -4.98
C THR A 259 -6.98 10.19 -5.42
N PHE A 260 -7.25 11.33 -4.78
CA PHE A 260 -6.50 12.57 -4.97
C PHE A 260 -5.66 12.81 -3.72
N GLU A 261 -4.36 13.02 -3.91
CA GLU A 261 -3.40 13.24 -2.84
C GLU A 261 -2.80 14.63 -2.97
N ARG A 262 -2.68 15.33 -1.84
CA ARG A 262 -1.99 16.62 -1.76
C ARG A 262 -1.12 16.66 -0.51
N ALA A 263 0.04 17.28 -0.63
CA ALA A 263 0.84 17.62 0.53
C ALA A 263 0.07 18.64 1.40
N GLY A 264 -0.25 18.26 2.62
CA GLY A 264 -1.15 19.04 3.49
C GLY A 264 -0.53 19.51 4.80
N TYR A 265 0.54 18.84 5.26
CA TYR A 265 1.21 19.18 6.51
C TYR A 265 2.63 19.63 6.22
N TRP A 266 2.93 20.86 6.60
CA TRP A 266 4.20 21.52 6.33
C TRP A 266 4.92 21.77 7.65
N PRO A 267 6.27 21.72 7.68
CA PRO A 267 7.02 22.25 8.80
C PRO A 267 6.73 23.73 8.98
N ASP A 268 6.82 24.19 10.22
CA ASP A 268 6.76 25.62 10.53
C ASP A 268 8.12 26.26 10.23
N PHE A 269 8.26 26.72 8.99
CA PHE A 269 9.49 27.33 8.52
C PHE A 269 9.64 28.74 9.07
N GLN A 270 10.87 29.12 9.42
CA GLN A 270 11.17 30.50 9.73
C GLN A 270 11.04 31.38 8.46
N THR A 271 10.44 32.55 8.59
CA THR A 271 10.10 33.46 7.48
C THR A 271 10.67 34.85 7.65
N GLU A 272 11.54 35.07 8.65
CA GLU A 272 12.10 36.38 8.99
C GLU A 272 13.46 36.64 8.39
N TYR A 273 14.29 35.59 8.22
CA TYR A 273 15.68 35.71 7.80
C TYR A 273 15.93 34.90 6.53
N GLY A 274 16.68 35.47 5.62
CA GLY A 274 17.04 34.81 4.37
C GLY A 274 18.35 34.01 4.45
N ALA A 275 18.87 33.63 3.29
CA ALA A 275 20.09 32.84 3.18
C ALA A 275 21.33 33.59 3.70
N GLY A 276 22.18 32.87 4.44
CA GLY A 276 23.42 33.37 5.02
C GLY A 276 23.96 32.40 6.07
N ASN A 277 25.22 32.53 6.45
CA ASN A 277 25.87 31.62 7.42
C ASN A 277 25.99 32.20 8.86
N GLY A 278 25.45 33.37 9.10
CA GLY A 278 25.48 34.00 10.42
C GLY A 278 26.87 34.44 10.91
N ASN A 279 27.90 34.44 10.06
CA ASN A 279 29.25 34.84 10.46
C ASN A 279 29.35 36.35 10.62
N LEU A 280 29.17 36.82 11.86
CA LEU A 280 29.19 38.23 12.24
C LEU A 280 30.60 38.86 12.29
N THR A 281 31.64 38.06 12.17
CA THR A 281 33.03 38.52 12.37
C THR A 281 33.62 39.32 11.21
N ASN A 282 32.93 39.35 10.06
CA ASN A 282 33.32 40.13 8.87
C ASN A 282 32.17 41.05 8.42
N ILE A 283 31.59 41.80 9.33
CA ILE A 283 30.61 42.84 9.03
C ILE A 283 31.29 44.05 8.38
N ASP A 284 31.79 43.87 7.19
CA ASP A 284 31.93 44.93 6.24
C ASP A 284 30.56 45.13 5.62
N GLN A 285 29.89 46.23 5.93
CA GLN A 285 28.46 46.47 5.67
C GLN A 285 28.06 46.25 4.21
N GLN A 286 28.97 46.30 3.26
CA GLN A 286 28.73 46.00 1.85
C GLN A 286 28.69 44.49 1.52
N ARG A 287 29.24 43.62 2.34
CA ARG A 287 29.32 42.18 2.07
C ARG A 287 28.06 41.39 2.44
N TYR A 288 27.21 41.92 3.29
CA TYR A 288 25.98 41.30 3.71
C TYR A 288 24.80 41.58 2.76
N TYR A 289 24.95 42.57 1.89
CA TYR A 289 23.84 43.10 1.13
C TYR A 289 23.73 42.52 -0.28
N ASN A 290 24.54 41.56 -0.67
CA ASN A 290 24.38 40.86 -1.94
C ASN A 290 24.38 39.35 -1.69
N TYR A 291 23.26 38.75 -1.87
CA TYR A 291 23.07 37.31 -1.77
C TYR A 291 23.87 36.56 -2.85
N TRP A 292 24.06 37.17 -4.01
CA TRP A 292 24.72 36.60 -5.16
C TRP A 292 25.94 37.45 -5.56
N SER A 293 27.06 36.80 -5.87
CA SER A 293 28.25 37.47 -6.35
C SER A 293 28.09 37.80 -7.83
N VAL A 294 28.21 39.09 -8.17
CA VAL A 294 28.07 39.58 -9.54
C VAL A 294 29.27 40.47 -9.86
N LYS A 295 29.92 40.24 -11.00
CA LYS A 295 30.97 41.09 -11.48
C LYS A 295 30.39 42.41 -12.03
N ALA A 296 31.21 43.47 -12.07
CA ALA A 296 30.77 44.75 -12.60
C ALA A 296 30.28 44.65 -14.07
N GLU A 297 30.92 43.80 -14.88
CA GLU A 297 30.55 43.54 -16.27
C GLU A 297 29.19 42.84 -16.42
N ASP A 298 28.79 42.06 -15.40
CA ASP A 298 27.53 41.30 -15.38
C ASP A 298 26.41 42.01 -14.61
N ALA A 299 26.73 43.11 -13.92
CA ALA A 299 25.77 43.89 -13.18
C ALA A 299 25.08 44.91 -14.09
N GLU A 300 23.76 45.07 -13.96
CA GLU A 300 22.98 46.04 -14.74
C GLU A 300 23.45 47.49 -14.49
N ASP A 301 23.81 47.81 -13.24
CA ASP A 301 24.30 49.13 -12.82
C ASP A 301 25.84 49.30 -12.98
N GLY A 302 26.52 48.28 -13.47
CA GLY A 302 27.96 48.27 -13.63
C GLY A 302 28.77 48.18 -12.32
N ILE A 303 28.12 47.93 -11.19
CA ILE A 303 28.72 47.90 -9.88
C ILE A 303 28.87 46.42 -9.43
N ALA A 304 30.09 45.99 -9.21
CA ALA A 304 30.35 44.64 -8.71
C ALA A 304 29.73 44.41 -7.32
N ALA A 305 29.13 43.27 -7.17
CA ALA A 305 28.55 42.80 -5.91
C ALA A 305 29.27 41.53 -5.43
N PRO A 306 30.42 41.66 -4.75
CA PRO A 306 31.12 40.49 -4.24
C PRO A 306 30.36 39.92 -3.04
N ASN A 307 29.68 38.80 -3.25
CA ASN A 307 29.17 37.98 -2.16
C ASN A 307 30.21 36.88 -1.84
N ARG A 308 30.84 37.00 -0.69
CA ARG A 308 31.77 35.97 -0.22
C ARG A 308 31.12 34.98 0.73
N VAL A 309 29.85 35.18 1.06
CA VAL A 309 29.10 34.36 2.00
C VAL A 309 28.01 33.65 1.26
N TYR A 310 28.42 32.76 0.40
CA TYR A 310 27.50 31.84 -0.20
C TYR A 310 27.11 30.78 0.84
N SER A 311 25.90 30.84 1.36
CA SER A 311 25.39 29.86 2.30
C SER A 311 23.90 29.59 2.04
N ARG A 312 23.58 28.33 2.07
CA ARG A 312 22.18 27.84 2.01
C ARG A 312 21.49 27.90 3.38
N MET A 313 22.22 28.25 4.44
CA MET A 313 21.69 28.35 5.79
C MET A 313 20.82 29.59 5.92
N GLY A 314 19.79 29.55 6.76
CA GLY A 314 18.84 30.62 7.00
C GLY A 314 19.32 31.66 8.04
N PHE A 315 20.60 31.96 8.10
CA PHE A 315 21.22 32.89 9.06
C PHE A 315 21.69 34.20 8.38
N GLY A 316 21.08 34.58 7.29
CA GLY A 316 21.35 35.79 6.54
C GLY A 316 20.59 37.01 7.02
N PRO A 317 20.52 38.08 6.21
CA PRO A 317 19.81 39.29 6.53
C PRO A 317 18.30 39.06 6.71
N LYS A 318 17.68 39.87 7.58
CA LYS A 318 16.24 39.91 7.77
C LYS A 318 15.55 40.37 6.48
N PHE A 319 14.37 39.85 6.22
CA PHE A 319 13.55 40.24 5.07
C PHE A 319 12.89 41.58 5.32
N GLU A 320 13.47 42.67 4.81
CA GLU A 320 12.99 44.02 4.95
C GLU A 320 12.77 44.73 3.59
N GLY A 321 12.84 43.96 2.50
CA GLY A 321 12.66 44.43 1.14
C GLY A 321 13.88 45.12 0.53
N GLN A 322 15.07 44.95 1.13
CA GLN A 322 16.33 45.46 0.61
C GLN A 322 16.57 44.94 -0.81
N MET A 323 17.22 45.71 -1.64
CA MET A 323 17.48 45.38 -3.03
C MET A 323 18.84 44.66 -3.15
N PHE A 324 18.81 43.38 -3.45
CA PHE A 324 20.00 42.52 -3.60
C PHE A 324 20.05 41.86 -4.97
N TYR A 325 21.25 41.58 -5.48
CA TYR A 325 21.44 40.66 -6.57
C TYR A 325 21.09 39.23 -6.08
N GLN A 326 20.26 38.55 -6.83
CA GLN A 326 19.79 37.21 -6.53
C GLN A 326 19.96 36.32 -7.76
N TYR A 327 20.03 35.01 -7.55
CA TYR A 327 20.25 34.03 -8.63
C TYR A 327 19.23 34.18 -9.77
N GLU A 328 17.95 34.30 -9.44
CA GLU A 328 16.84 34.39 -10.39
C GLU A 328 16.79 35.73 -11.15
N SER A 329 17.60 36.71 -10.76
CA SER A 329 17.61 38.02 -11.41
C SER A 329 18.43 38.07 -12.70
N ARG A 330 19.05 36.96 -13.09
CA ARG A 330 19.86 36.89 -14.32
C ARG A 330 18.95 36.99 -15.56
N ASP A 331 19.19 38.00 -16.37
CA ASP A 331 18.70 38.03 -17.73
C ASP A 331 19.55 37.09 -18.61
N TRP A 332 18.93 36.03 -19.09
CA TRP A 332 19.62 34.97 -19.85
C TRP A 332 19.96 35.39 -21.29
N GLU A 333 19.38 36.49 -21.80
CA GLU A 333 19.74 37.03 -23.13
C GLU A 333 20.99 37.89 -23.07
N THR A 334 21.07 38.76 -22.07
CA THR A 334 22.18 39.70 -21.90
C THR A 334 23.26 39.18 -20.97
N GLY A 335 22.95 38.17 -20.14
CA GLY A 335 23.84 37.65 -19.11
C GLY A 335 23.92 38.53 -17.86
N LYS A 336 23.19 39.63 -17.83
CA LYS A 336 23.26 40.62 -16.73
C LYS A 336 22.30 40.28 -15.60
N TYR A 337 22.72 40.70 -14.40
CA TYR A 337 21.90 40.60 -13.20
C TYR A 337 21.35 41.96 -12.81
N HIS A 338 20.12 41.98 -12.25
CA HIS A 338 19.52 43.15 -11.64
C HIS A 338 19.17 42.88 -10.16
N LYS A 339 18.92 43.91 -9.39
CA LYS A 339 18.58 43.77 -7.98
C LYS A 339 17.12 43.46 -7.80
N LEU A 340 16.80 42.46 -6.98
CA LEU A 340 15.44 42.10 -6.58
C LEU A 340 15.22 42.38 -5.09
N PRO A 341 13.97 42.65 -4.66
CA PRO A 341 13.67 42.83 -3.25
C PRO A 341 13.95 41.56 -2.46
N TRP A 342 14.65 41.70 -1.33
CA TRP A 342 14.92 40.62 -0.40
C TRP A 342 13.65 40.25 0.37
N LYS A 343 13.00 39.20 -0.02
CA LYS A 343 11.72 38.75 0.52
C LYS A 343 11.70 37.24 0.65
N TYR A 344 10.99 36.76 1.67
CA TYR A 344 10.64 35.35 1.75
C TYR A 344 9.73 34.96 0.57
N ASN A 345 10.03 33.85 -0.05
CA ASN A 345 9.23 33.28 -1.13
C ASN A 345 8.51 32.03 -0.62
N ASP A 346 7.21 32.09 -0.40
CA ASP A 346 6.43 30.95 0.13
C ASP A 346 6.43 29.73 -0.82
N ASN A 347 6.80 29.96 -2.10
CA ASN A 347 6.84 28.90 -3.13
C ASN A 347 8.18 28.16 -3.19
N TRP A 348 9.15 28.50 -2.33
CA TRP A 348 10.49 27.89 -2.37
C TRP A 348 10.50 26.40 -2.11
N TYR A 349 9.55 25.87 -1.34
CA TYR A 349 9.40 24.47 -0.97
C TYR A 349 8.09 23.86 -1.48
N LYS A 350 6.96 24.55 -1.22
CA LYS A 350 5.62 24.03 -1.51
C LYS A 350 5.32 23.96 -3.01
N GLY A 351 5.94 24.82 -3.81
CA GLY A 351 5.68 24.94 -5.24
C GLY A 351 6.06 23.73 -6.09
N LEU A 352 6.88 22.82 -5.57
CA LEU A 352 7.21 21.59 -6.29
C LEU A 352 6.04 20.62 -6.35
N PHE A 353 5.23 20.57 -5.30
CA PHE A 353 4.24 19.51 -5.14
C PHE A 353 2.98 19.76 -5.96
N GLN A 354 2.58 18.76 -6.70
CA GLN A 354 1.34 18.74 -7.48
C GLN A 354 0.25 17.93 -6.77
N THR A 355 -0.95 17.89 -7.35
CA THR A 355 -1.98 16.95 -6.92
C THR A 355 -1.65 15.57 -7.51
N GLY A 356 -1.37 14.60 -6.66
CA GLY A 356 -1.21 13.20 -7.06
C GLY A 356 -2.58 12.57 -7.34
N ILE A 357 -2.62 11.67 -8.31
CA ILE A 357 -3.84 10.96 -8.71
C ILE A 357 -3.54 9.47 -8.76
N THR A 358 -4.34 8.69 -8.04
CA THR A 358 -4.29 7.22 -8.15
C THR A 358 -5.64 6.72 -8.61
N TYR A 359 -5.68 5.90 -9.63
CA TYR A 359 -6.87 5.18 -10.00
C TYR A 359 -6.64 3.68 -10.05
N ASN A 360 -7.62 2.95 -9.52
CA ASN A 360 -7.62 1.50 -9.48
C ASN A 360 -8.93 1.00 -10.08
N ASN A 361 -8.83 0.07 -11.00
CA ASN A 361 -9.96 -0.64 -11.56
C ASN A 361 -9.74 -2.12 -11.37
N SER A 362 -10.73 -2.82 -10.85
CA SER A 362 -10.66 -4.27 -10.73
C SER A 362 -11.97 -4.94 -11.15
N ILE A 363 -11.84 -6.11 -11.75
CA ILE A 363 -12.95 -7.00 -12.05
C ILE A 363 -12.63 -8.38 -11.52
N SER A 364 -13.61 -9.00 -10.87
CA SER A 364 -13.49 -10.40 -10.48
C SER A 364 -14.71 -11.20 -10.89
N ILE A 365 -14.45 -12.42 -11.34
CA ILE A 365 -15.47 -13.40 -11.75
C ILE A 365 -15.26 -14.64 -10.90
N GLU A 366 -16.33 -15.09 -10.25
CA GLU A 366 -16.32 -16.28 -9.41
C GLU A 366 -17.39 -17.25 -9.87
N GLY A 367 -17.06 -18.54 -9.88
CA GLY A 367 -17.99 -19.60 -10.23
C GLY A 367 -17.92 -20.77 -9.25
N SER A 368 -19.08 -21.38 -8.97
CA SER A 368 -19.14 -22.61 -8.16
C SER A 368 -20.23 -23.54 -8.64
N ASN A 369 -19.95 -24.84 -8.58
CA ASN A 369 -20.93 -25.87 -8.87
C ASN A 369 -21.83 -26.22 -7.66
N GLY A 370 -21.56 -25.63 -6.46
CA GLY A 370 -22.23 -25.96 -5.20
C GLY A 370 -21.93 -27.37 -4.66
N LYS A 371 -21.05 -28.13 -5.32
CA LYS A 371 -20.66 -29.50 -4.95
C LYS A 371 -19.17 -29.62 -4.59
N GLY A 372 -18.54 -28.50 -4.16
CA GLY A 372 -17.17 -28.49 -3.71
C GLY A 372 -16.14 -28.04 -4.75
N THR A 373 -16.56 -27.60 -5.96
CA THR A 373 -15.66 -26.96 -6.92
C THR A 373 -16.00 -25.48 -7.03
N ALA A 374 -14.99 -24.63 -6.87
CA ALA A 374 -15.07 -23.19 -7.02
C ALA A 374 -13.87 -22.67 -7.81
N VAL A 375 -14.10 -21.66 -8.62
CA VAL A 375 -13.08 -20.94 -9.37
C VAL A 375 -13.25 -19.43 -9.19
N ARG A 376 -12.15 -18.70 -9.20
CA ARG A 376 -12.14 -17.23 -9.20
C ARG A 376 -11.02 -16.71 -10.10
N LEU A 377 -11.34 -15.72 -10.92
CA LEU A 377 -10.41 -14.92 -11.68
C LEU A 377 -10.59 -13.47 -11.27
N SER A 378 -9.53 -12.76 -10.96
CA SER A 378 -9.57 -11.30 -10.80
C SER A 378 -8.45 -10.65 -11.58
N ILE A 379 -8.74 -9.46 -12.10
CA ILE A 379 -7.81 -8.61 -12.83
C ILE A 379 -7.92 -7.22 -12.22
N ARG A 380 -6.78 -6.60 -11.93
CA ARG A 380 -6.68 -5.22 -11.47
C ARG A 380 -5.69 -4.44 -12.33
N ASP A 381 -6.07 -3.22 -12.68
CA ASP A 381 -5.20 -2.19 -13.25
C ASP A 381 -5.12 -1.02 -12.27
N SER A 382 -3.90 -0.57 -11.97
CA SER A 382 -3.64 0.53 -11.04
C SER A 382 -2.60 1.46 -11.65
N ARG A 383 -2.88 2.75 -11.63
CA ARG A 383 -1.95 3.79 -12.07
C ARG A 383 -1.87 4.89 -11.02
N ASN A 384 -0.68 5.34 -10.79
CA ASN A 384 -0.38 6.39 -9.83
C ASN A 384 0.50 7.45 -10.47
N ASP A 385 0.01 8.68 -10.49
CA ASP A 385 0.80 9.89 -10.66
C ASP A 385 0.98 10.51 -9.28
N TRP A 386 2.22 10.61 -8.82
CA TRP A 386 2.48 11.03 -7.45
C TRP A 386 2.49 12.55 -7.30
N ILE A 387 2.54 13.02 -6.03
CA ILE A 387 2.60 14.46 -5.70
C ILE A 387 3.92 15.12 -6.11
N ILE A 388 4.98 14.35 -6.40
CA ILE A 388 6.22 14.85 -7.00
C ILE A 388 6.09 14.72 -8.52
N PRO A 389 6.35 15.80 -9.30
CA PRO A 389 6.24 15.75 -10.75
C PRO A 389 7.10 14.65 -11.39
N ASN A 390 6.63 14.13 -12.52
CA ASN A 390 7.30 13.07 -13.28
C ASN A 390 7.67 11.85 -12.45
N SER A 391 6.79 11.44 -11.56
CA SER A 391 6.99 10.24 -10.74
C SER A 391 5.67 9.49 -10.55
N GLY A 392 5.77 8.18 -10.41
CA GLY A 392 4.61 7.31 -10.27
C GLY A 392 4.89 5.90 -10.75
N TYR A 393 3.84 5.11 -10.88
CA TYR A 393 3.94 3.75 -11.40
C TYR A 393 2.62 3.28 -12.01
N GLU A 394 2.71 2.30 -12.90
CA GLU A 394 1.59 1.50 -13.37
C GLU A 394 1.76 0.07 -12.90
N SER A 395 0.67 -0.60 -12.52
CA SER A 395 0.73 -2.00 -12.14
C SER A 395 -0.53 -2.77 -12.55
N GLN A 396 -0.34 -4.02 -12.91
CA GLN A 396 -1.40 -4.94 -13.27
C GLN A 396 -1.27 -6.21 -12.45
N ASN A 397 -2.40 -6.72 -11.97
CA ASN A 397 -2.45 -7.95 -11.19
C ASN A 397 -3.49 -8.88 -11.79
N ILE A 398 -3.12 -10.13 -12.01
CA ILE A 398 -4.00 -11.20 -12.45
C ILE A 398 -3.93 -12.31 -11.40
N ASN A 399 -5.06 -12.59 -10.76
CA ASN A 399 -5.18 -13.65 -9.78
C ASN A 399 -6.13 -14.75 -10.30
N PHE A 400 -5.68 -15.97 -10.25
CA PHE A 400 -6.51 -17.15 -10.53
C PHE A 400 -6.49 -18.10 -9.34
N SER A 401 -7.67 -18.53 -8.91
CA SER A 401 -7.79 -19.53 -7.86
C SER A 401 -8.81 -20.61 -8.25
N VAL A 402 -8.51 -21.84 -7.90
CA VAL A 402 -9.37 -23.00 -8.07
C VAL A 402 -9.34 -23.85 -6.82
N SER A 403 -10.47 -24.31 -6.38
CA SER A 403 -10.59 -25.32 -5.34
C SER A 403 -11.59 -26.41 -5.78
N SER A 404 -11.27 -27.66 -5.53
CA SER A 404 -12.16 -28.75 -5.89
C SER A 404 -12.03 -29.91 -4.89
N ARG A 405 -13.18 -30.39 -4.43
CA ARG A 405 -13.28 -31.68 -3.76
C ARG A 405 -13.64 -32.71 -4.83
N LEU A 406 -12.62 -33.43 -5.30
CA LEU A 406 -12.78 -34.43 -6.38
C LEU A 406 -13.61 -35.61 -5.90
N ASN A 407 -13.36 -36.06 -4.67
CA ASN A 407 -14.11 -37.09 -3.97
C ASN A 407 -13.84 -36.98 -2.47
N ASP A 408 -14.32 -37.94 -1.67
CA ASP A 408 -14.11 -37.94 -0.21
C ASP A 408 -12.65 -38.17 0.20
N PHE A 409 -11.84 -38.72 -0.70
CA PHE A 409 -10.44 -39.02 -0.46
C PHE A 409 -9.51 -37.89 -0.90
N ILE A 410 -9.81 -37.16 -2.00
CA ILE A 410 -8.92 -36.15 -2.58
C ILE A 410 -9.60 -34.79 -2.68
N SER A 411 -8.95 -33.77 -2.16
CA SER A 411 -9.25 -32.36 -2.41
C SER A 411 -8.04 -31.64 -2.99
N PHE A 412 -8.27 -30.72 -3.91
CA PHE A 412 -7.26 -29.95 -4.61
C PHE A 412 -7.51 -28.45 -4.43
N ARG A 413 -6.46 -27.68 -4.28
CA ARG A 413 -6.46 -26.21 -4.30
C ARG A 413 -5.29 -25.70 -5.10
N GLY A 414 -5.51 -24.70 -5.94
CA GLY A 414 -4.46 -24.01 -6.68
C GLY A 414 -4.73 -22.51 -6.68
N LYS A 415 -3.69 -21.73 -6.49
CA LYS A 415 -3.72 -20.26 -6.56
C LYS A 415 -2.47 -19.78 -7.28
N VAL A 416 -2.64 -18.86 -8.23
CA VAL A 416 -1.56 -18.22 -8.97
C VAL A 416 -1.85 -16.75 -9.11
N ASN A 417 -0.86 -15.94 -8.81
CA ASN A 417 -0.87 -14.50 -9.02
C ASN A 417 0.25 -14.14 -10.00
N TYR A 418 -0.08 -13.30 -10.98
CA TYR A 418 0.87 -12.65 -11.85
C TYR A 418 0.76 -11.14 -11.65
N TYR A 419 1.88 -10.49 -11.39
CA TYR A 419 1.97 -9.07 -11.08
C TYR A 419 3.02 -8.41 -11.96
N LEU A 420 2.61 -7.34 -12.61
CA LEU A 420 3.45 -6.44 -13.41
C LEU A 420 3.50 -5.08 -12.71
N LYS A 421 4.66 -4.44 -12.69
CA LYS A 421 4.82 -3.07 -12.23
C LYS A 421 5.88 -2.36 -13.05
N ASN A 422 5.50 -1.25 -13.66
CA ASN A 422 6.37 -0.41 -14.45
C ASN A 422 6.43 1.00 -13.85
N SER A 423 7.59 1.60 -13.88
CA SER A 423 7.78 3.00 -13.53
C SER A 423 8.86 3.61 -14.42
N ASP A 424 8.55 4.72 -15.05
CA ASP A 424 9.50 5.47 -15.86
C ASP A 424 10.43 6.32 -15.01
N ASN A 425 10.03 6.65 -13.78
CA ASN A 425 10.86 7.37 -12.82
C ASN A 425 10.42 7.13 -11.38
N LEU A 426 11.32 6.53 -10.60
CA LEU A 426 11.23 6.45 -9.14
C LEU A 426 12.16 7.49 -8.54
N PRO A 427 11.64 8.55 -7.91
CA PRO A 427 12.47 9.60 -7.35
C PRO A 427 13.42 9.03 -6.30
N MET A 428 14.67 9.46 -6.36
CA MET A 428 15.66 9.12 -5.34
C MET A 428 15.25 9.75 -4.01
N SER A 429 15.44 9.03 -2.91
CA SER A 429 15.06 9.47 -1.58
C SER A 429 16.27 9.52 -0.64
N GLY A 430 16.08 10.10 0.55
CA GLY A 430 17.08 10.17 1.60
C GLY A 430 18.07 11.32 1.46
N TYR A 431 19.16 11.27 2.23
CA TYR A 431 20.20 12.30 2.29
C TYR A 431 21.17 12.13 1.11
N ASN A 432 20.72 12.51 -0.07
CA ASN A 432 21.48 12.39 -1.31
C ASN A 432 21.24 13.59 -2.24
N PRO A 433 22.30 14.17 -2.85
CA PRO A 433 22.18 15.31 -3.77
C PRO A 433 21.28 15.09 -5.00
N ALA A 434 21.05 13.85 -5.38
CA ALA A 434 20.12 13.51 -6.46
C ALA A 434 18.67 13.31 -5.96
N SER A 435 18.42 13.44 -4.66
CA SER A 435 17.06 13.44 -4.11
C SER A 435 16.43 14.81 -4.28
N PRO A 436 15.27 14.91 -4.97
CA PRO A 436 14.57 16.18 -5.14
C PRO A 436 14.21 16.86 -3.81
N LEU A 437 13.77 16.09 -2.82
CA LEU A 437 13.42 16.63 -1.50
C LEU A 437 14.64 17.12 -0.72
N TYR A 438 15.76 16.41 -0.81
CA TYR A 438 17.03 16.87 -0.24
C TYR A 438 17.46 18.20 -0.87
N THR A 439 17.46 18.26 -2.20
CA THR A 439 17.82 19.48 -2.94
C THR A 439 16.94 20.64 -2.52
N LEU A 440 15.63 20.39 -2.42
CA LEU A 440 14.64 21.39 -2.03
C LEU A 440 14.92 21.96 -0.63
N LEU A 441 15.24 21.10 0.35
CA LEU A 441 15.56 21.55 1.72
C LEU A 441 16.83 22.41 1.82
N TRP A 442 17.74 22.26 0.86
CA TRP A 442 18.96 23.06 0.79
C TRP A 442 18.81 24.31 -0.09
N ASN A 443 17.64 24.53 -0.68
CA ASN A 443 17.38 25.71 -1.47
C ASN A 443 17.25 26.96 -0.58
N PRO A 444 17.74 28.12 -1.07
CA PRO A 444 17.49 29.37 -0.40
C PRO A 444 15.99 29.73 -0.40
N THR A 445 15.51 30.21 0.74
CA THR A 445 14.09 30.55 0.94
C THR A 445 13.62 31.78 0.15
N VAL A 446 14.51 32.43 -0.58
CA VAL A 446 14.22 33.56 -1.48
C VAL A 446 13.85 33.11 -2.89
N ILE A 447 14.31 31.93 -3.32
CA ILE A 447 14.15 31.43 -4.68
C ILE A 447 12.92 30.52 -4.74
N GLY A 448 11.94 30.93 -5.52
CA GLY A 448 10.76 30.09 -5.80
C GLY A 448 11.10 28.92 -6.73
N VAL A 449 10.37 27.82 -6.60
CA VAL A 449 10.53 26.64 -7.48
C VAL A 449 10.29 26.99 -8.94
N ASP A 450 9.47 28.01 -9.22
CA ASP A 450 9.19 28.50 -10.57
C ASP A 450 10.44 29.00 -11.29
N SER A 451 11.40 29.59 -10.56
CA SER A 451 12.66 30.07 -11.14
C SER A 451 13.48 28.89 -11.68
N TYR A 452 13.46 27.76 -11.00
CA TYR A 452 14.14 26.55 -11.45
C TYR A 452 13.47 25.90 -12.65
N ALA A 453 12.12 25.97 -12.72
CA ALA A 453 11.35 25.53 -13.88
C ALA A 453 11.65 26.40 -15.11
N GLN A 454 11.70 27.72 -14.93
CA GLN A 454 12.03 28.66 -16.00
C GLN A 454 13.43 28.44 -16.55
N GLU A 455 14.42 28.25 -15.65
CA GLU A 455 15.79 27.89 -16.05
C GLU A 455 15.84 26.59 -16.84
N TYR A 456 15.21 25.52 -16.33
CA TYR A 456 15.17 24.22 -16.99
C TYR A 456 14.50 24.26 -18.36
N ASN A 457 13.44 25.05 -18.52
CA ASN A 457 12.69 25.17 -19.75
C ASN A 457 13.30 26.17 -20.77
N ASN A 458 14.37 26.88 -20.40
CA ASN A 458 15.04 27.81 -21.29
C ASN A 458 15.95 27.07 -22.28
N ASP A 459 15.62 27.14 -23.57
CA ASP A 459 16.37 26.44 -24.63
C ASP A 459 17.82 26.88 -24.73
N ARG A 460 18.11 28.15 -24.51
CA ARG A 460 19.48 28.70 -24.54
C ARG A 460 20.31 28.12 -23.40
N ILE A 461 19.76 28.05 -22.19
CA ILE A 461 20.45 27.45 -21.04
C ILE A 461 20.71 25.98 -21.30
N ARG A 462 19.73 25.25 -21.84
CA ARG A 462 19.92 23.84 -22.21
C ARG A 462 21.00 23.66 -23.27
N GLN A 463 21.08 24.53 -24.25
CA GLN A 463 22.15 24.51 -25.24
C GLN A 463 23.53 24.78 -24.61
N MET A 464 23.65 25.77 -23.73
CA MET A 464 24.87 26.07 -23.01
C MET A 464 25.29 24.90 -22.10
N TYR A 465 24.33 24.29 -21.43
CA TYR A 465 24.53 23.11 -20.61
C TYR A 465 25.04 21.92 -21.46
N ASN A 466 24.35 21.60 -22.56
CA ASN A 466 24.74 20.51 -23.46
C ASN A 466 26.11 20.76 -24.13
N ALA A 467 26.49 22.01 -24.31
CA ALA A 467 27.83 22.39 -24.80
C ALA A 467 28.92 22.35 -23.70
N GLY A 468 28.53 22.07 -22.45
CA GLY A 468 29.44 22.04 -21.31
C GLY A 468 30.00 23.39 -20.88
N THR A 469 29.36 24.47 -21.30
CA THR A 469 29.78 25.84 -21.00
C THR A 469 29.06 26.44 -19.78
N GLU A 470 27.90 25.89 -19.43
CA GLU A 470 27.13 26.29 -18.26
C GLU A 470 26.51 25.05 -17.63
N TYR A 471 26.36 25.03 -16.30
CA TYR A 471 25.71 23.96 -15.58
C TYR A 471 24.35 24.43 -15.08
N LEU A 472 23.31 23.58 -15.20
CA LEU A 472 22.02 23.79 -14.56
C LEU A 472 22.12 23.52 -13.05
N LEU A 473 22.97 24.29 -12.40
CA LEU A 473 23.23 24.17 -10.96
C LEU A 473 22.65 25.37 -10.25
N ILE A 474 21.72 25.09 -9.38
CA ILE A 474 21.25 26.08 -8.41
C ILE A 474 22.41 26.53 -7.54
N ASN A 475 23.36 25.62 -7.33
CA ASN A 475 24.40 25.84 -6.35
C ASN A 475 25.55 24.85 -6.47
N SER A 476 26.43 25.27 -7.21
CA SER A 476 27.86 24.98 -7.41
C SER A 476 28.48 23.70 -6.93
N SER A 477 28.02 22.66 -6.43
CA SER A 477 28.83 21.44 -6.22
C SER A 477 28.10 20.23 -5.69
N TYR A 478 26.86 20.40 -5.26
CA TYR A 478 26.17 19.30 -4.59
C TYR A 478 24.91 18.82 -5.31
N ALA A 479 24.15 19.69 -5.97
CA ALA A 479 22.87 19.31 -6.53
C ALA A 479 22.60 20.01 -7.86
N ASP A 480 21.98 19.29 -8.77
CA ASP A 480 21.51 19.82 -10.04
C ASP A 480 20.18 20.55 -9.85
N ASN A 481 19.75 21.30 -10.89
CA ASN A 481 18.41 21.87 -10.95
C ASN A 481 17.36 20.80 -10.68
N ILE A 482 16.39 21.07 -9.83
CA ILE A 482 15.42 20.09 -9.36
C ILE A 482 14.57 19.50 -10.50
N TYR A 483 14.26 20.28 -11.53
CA TYR A 483 13.55 19.80 -12.72
C TYR A 483 14.44 18.91 -13.59
N MET A 484 15.74 19.18 -13.66
CA MET A 484 16.67 18.26 -14.30
C MET A 484 16.74 16.92 -13.56
N GLN A 485 16.74 16.94 -12.23
CA GLN A 485 16.69 15.70 -11.43
C GLN A 485 15.41 14.91 -11.72
N LEU A 486 14.28 15.58 -11.85
CA LEU A 486 12.98 14.93 -12.06
C LEU A 486 12.78 14.44 -13.49
N TYR A 487 13.31 15.13 -14.49
CA TYR A 487 13.01 14.84 -15.90
C TYR A 487 14.16 14.24 -16.71
N GLN A 488 15.39 14.27 -16.19
CA GLN A 488 16.55 13.73 -16.89
C GLN A 488 17.37 12.72 -16.07
N GLN A 489 17.32 12.79 -14.73
CA GLN A 489 17.95 11.78 -13.88
C GLN A 489 16.92 10.70 -13.53
N LEU A 490 16.68 9.81 -14.49
CA LEU A 490 15.58 8.87 -14.41
C LEU A 490 16.01 7.53 -13.81
N ASN A 491 15.14 6.96 -13.01
CA ASN A 491 15.31 5.66 -12.39
C ASN A 491 14.10 4.80 -12.74
N THR A 492 14.27 3.85 -13.63
CA THR A 492 13.16 3.03 -14.11
C THR A 492 13.06 1.69 -13.38
N LEU A 493 11.90 1.10 -13.43
CA LEU A 493 11.62 -0.24 -12.95
C LEU A 493 10.67 -0.94 -13.90
N ASP A 494 11.05 -2.15 -14.33
CA ASP A 494 10.16 -3.12 -14.93
C ASP A 494 10.20 -4.39 -14.07
N ARG A 495 9.08 -4.72 -13.42
CA ARG A 495 8.96 -5.89 -12.53
C ARG A 495 7.93 -6.86 -13.08
N ASP A 496 8.38 -8.10 -13.25
CA ASP A 496 7.55 -9.27 -13.46
C ASP A 496 7.59 -10.17 -12.23
N ARG A 497 6.44 -10.54 -11.69
CA ARG A 497 6.37 -11.44 -10.55
C ARG A 497 5.26 -12.46 -10.70
N ILE A 498 5.58 -13.71 -10.40
CA ILE A 498 4.63 -14.80 -10.28
C ILE A 498 4.78 -15.46 -8.92
N TYR A 499 3.68 -15.59 -8.18
CA TYR A 499 3.67 -16.32 -6.92
C TYR A 499 2.37 -17.09 -6.77
N GLY A 500 2.44 -18.20 -6.05
CA GLY A 500 1.26 -19.02 -5.87
C GLY A 500 1.57 -20.41 -5.33
N ASN A 501 0.54 -21.20 -5.16
CA ASN A 501 0.65 -22.56 -4.64
C ASN A 501 -0.33 -23.55 -5.25
N VAL A 502 0.04 -24.79 -5.15
CA VAL A 502 -0.80 -25.96 -5.39
C VAL A 502 -0.80 -26.80 -4.12
N ALA A 503 -1.98 -27.20 -3.66
CA ALA A 503 -2.14 -28.04 -2.49
C ALA A 503 -3.09 -29.21 -2.78
N VAL A 504 -2.70 -30.39 -2.33
CA VAL A 504 -3.51 -31.63 -2.39
C VAL A 504 -3.68 -32.13 -0.97
N THR A 505 -4.94 -32.30 -0.55
CA THR A 505 -5.29 -32.95 0.71
C THR A 505 -5.81 -34.36 0.44
N LEU A 506 -5.19 -35.34 1.05
CA LEU A 506 -5.56 -36.75 1.02
C LEU A 506 -6.17 -37.14 2.37
N ASN A 507 -7.45 -37.53 2.39
CA ASN A 507 -8.12 -38.08 3.56
C ASN A 507 -7.84 -39.59 3.63
N LEU A 508 -6.68 -39.96 4.21
CA LEU A 508 -6.23 -41.36 4.27
C LEU A 508 -7.13 -42.22 5.15
N HIS A 509 -7.70 -41.62 6.19
CA HIS A 509 -8.65 -42.23 7.11
C HIS A 509 -9.53 -41.14 7.72
N LYS A 510 -10.70 -41.49 8.29
CA LYS A 510 -11.61 -40.55 8.97
C LYS A 510 -10.95 -39.62 10.01
N ASN A 511 -9.81 -40.07 10.54
CA ASN A 511 -9.04 -39.34 11.55
C ASN A 511 -7.64 -38.90 11.06
N LEU A 512 -7.24 -39.24 9.83
CA LEU A 512 -5.88 -39.03 9.33
C LEU A 512 -5.92 -38.36 7.97
N THR A 513 -5.31 -37.21 7.86
CA THR A 513 -5.13 -36.46 6.61
C THR A 513 -3.63 -36.30 6.29
N LEU A 514 -3.30 -36.24 5.01
CA LEU A 514 -2.02 -35.83 4.48
C LEU A 514 -2.24 -34.62 3.57
N ASP A 515 -1.68 -33.49 3.93
CA ASP A 515 -1.60 -32.28 3.11
C ASP A 515 -0.23 -32.23 2.43
N LEU A 516 -0.23 -32.09 1.12
CA LEU A 516 0.95 -31.85 0.28
C LEU A 516 0.79 -30.49 -0.36
N ARG A 517 1.80 -29.63 -0.27
CA ARG A 517 1.77 -28.31 -0.85
C ARG A 517 3.10 -27.98 -1.50
N SER A 518 3.03 -27.38 -2.68
CA SER A 518 4.17 -26.77 -3.38
C SER A 518 3.82 -25.33 -3.69
N GLY A 519 4.71 -24.41 -3.36
CA GLY A 519 4.53 -22.99 -3.60
C GLY A 519 5.78 -22.35 -4.14
N VAL A 520 5.59 -21.33 -4.96
CA VAL A 520 6.65 -20.57 -5.61
C VAL A 520 6.42 -19.07 -5.44
N ASP A 521 7.51 -18.32 -5.26
CA ASP A 521 7.61 -16.87 -5.39
C ASP A 521 8.81 -16.56 -6.28
N PHE A 522 8.54 -16.06 -7.47
CA PHE A 522 9.54 -15.64 -8.45
C PHE A 522 9.29 -14.22 -8.88
N TYR A 523 10.32 -13.38 -8.86
CA TYR A 523 10.28 -12.09 -9.52
C TYR A 523 11.57 -11.81 -10.31
N SER A 524 11.42 -11.00 -11.34
CA SER A 524 12.50 -10.44 -12.13
C SER A 524 12.29 -8.94 -12.25
N ASP A 525 13.23 -8.16 -11.72
CA ASP A 525 13.26 -6.70 -11.88
C ASP A 525 14.33 -6.35 -12.91
N PHE A 526 13.95 -5.57 -13.89
CA PHE A 526 14.89 -4.83 -14.71
C PHE A 526 14.85 -3.36 -14.29
N ARG A 527 15.99 -2.80 -13.96
CA ARG A 527 16.13 -1.45 -13.39
C ARG A 527 17.17 -0.69 -14.16
N THR A 528 16.89 0.58 -14.48
CA THR A 528 17.89 1.49 -15.03
C THR A 528 18.04 2.71 -14.15
N GLN A 529 19.23 3.29 -14.17
CA GLN A 529 19.52 4.59 -13.58
C GLN A 529 20.32 5.38 -14.58
N GLN A 530 19.90 6.62 -14.83
CA GLN A 530 20.61 7.48 -15.77
C GLN A 530 20.78 8.90 -15.19
N LYS A 531 21.90 9.50 -15.56
CA LYS A 531 22.17 10.92 -15.33
C LYS A 531 22.77 11.52 -16.60
N PRO A 532 22.31 12.67 -17.05
CA PRO A 532 22.81 13.31 -18.26
C PRO A 532 24.25 13.80 -18.06
N TRP A 533 24.90 14.13 -19.15
CA TRP A 533 26.21 14.79 -19.13
C TRP A 533 26.13 16.08 -18.32
N TYR A 534 27.26 16.43 -17.69
CA TYR A 534 27.40 17.60 -16.83
C TYR A 534 26.55 17.62 -15.57
N SER A 535 25.89 16.52 -15.20
CA SER A 535 25.29 16.39 -13.88
C SER A 535 26.33 16.55 -12.78
N SER A 536 25.91 17.08 -11.65
CA SER A 536 26.76 17.22 -10.46
C SER A 536 27.40 15.89 -10.08
N GLY A 537 28.73 15.86 -10.02
CA GLY A 537 29.50 14.63 -9.79
C GLY A 537 29.63 13.68 -10.99
N TYR A 538 28.93 13.94 -12.11
CA TYR A 538 28.90 13.08 -13.30
C TYR A 538 29.11 13.87 -14.60
N ARG A 539 30.32 14.40 -14.76
CA ARG A 539 30.64 15.26 -15.92
C ARG A 539 30.36 14.58 -17.27
N TYR A 540 30.53 13.28 -17.35
CA TYR A 540 30.35 12.49 -18.58
C TYR A 540 29.07 11.66 -18.58
N GLY A 541 28.11 12.02 -17.71
CA GLY A 541 26.90 11.26 -17.52
C GLY A 541 27.11 9.97 -16.71
N TYR A 542 26.02 9.24 -16.52
CA TYR A 542 26.00 7.96 -15.82
C TYR A 542 24.88 7.11 -16.35
N TYR A 543 25.14 5.84 -16.57
CA TYR A 543 24.14 4.85 -16.91
C TYR A 543 24.42 3.53 -16.20
N LYS A 544 23.38 2.95 -15.62
CA LYS A 544 23.43 1.67 -14.93
C LYS A 544 22.24 0.83 -15.32
N GLU A 545 22.46 -0.43 -15.61
CA GLU A 545 21.43 -1.46 -15.71
C GLU A 545 21.61 -2.48 -14.61
N GLN A 546 20.50 -2.92 -14.03
CA GLN A 546 20.48 -3.93 -13.00
C GLN A 546 19.34 -4.91 -13.25
N THR A 547 19.68 -6.20 -13.31
CA THR A 547 18.67 -7.27 -13.31
C THR A 547 18.74 -8.01 -11.97
N VAL A 548 17.64 -7.98 -11.24
CA VAL A 548 17.49 -8.72 -9.97
C VAL A 548 16.48 -9.84 -10.20
N ARG A 549 16.87 -11.07 -9.93
CA ARG A 549 15.98 -12.23 -9.96
C ARG A 549 15.97 -12.91 -8.62
N ASN A 550 14.79 -13.20 -8.13
CA ASN A 550 14.57 -13.96 -6.91
C ASN A 550 13.67 -15.15 -7.21
N PHE A 551 14.09 -16.32 -6.79
CA PHE A 551 13.31 -17.54 -6.90
C PHE A 551 13.29 -18.25 -5.55
N GLU A 552 12.11 -18.43 -4.99
CA GLU A 552 11.89 -19.22 -3.78
C GLU A 552 10.81 -20.25 -4.06
N MET A 553 11.10 -21.53 -3.77
CA MET A 553 10.17 -22.64 -3.87
C MET A 553 10.12 -23.37 -2.55
N ASN A 554 8.92 -23.57 -2.01
CA ASN A 554 8.66 -24.28 -0.77
C ASN A 554 7.78 -25.50 -1.04
N ASN A 555 8.25 -26.68 -0.63
CA ASN A 555 7.50 -27.92 -0.73
C ASN A 555 7.25 -28.45 0.68
N ASP A 556 5.97 -28.58 1.06
CA ASP A 556 5.55 -28.99 2.39
C ASP A 556 4.76 -30.29 2.36
N PHE A 557 4.93 -31.10 3.40
CA PHE A 557 3.98 -32.15 3.71
C PHE A 557 3.57 -32.08 5.18
N LEU A 558 2.30 -32.41 5.47
CA LEU A 558 1.78 -32.42 6.83
C LEU A 558 0.79 -33.56 7.02
N PHE A 559 1.17 -34.55 7.84
CA PHE A 559 0.25 -35.53 8.37
C PHE A 559 -0.47 -34.93 9.58
N THR A 560 -1.80 -35.07 9.64
CA THR A 560 -2.59 -34.62 10.78
C THR A 560 -3.52 -35.72 11.21
N TYR A 561 -3.36 -36.19 12.48
CA TYR A 561 -4.26 -37.12 13.14
C TYR A 561 -5.17 -36.36 14.12
N LYS A 562 -6.48 -36.54 14.01
CA LYS A 562 -7.50 -35.91 14.88
C LYS A 562 -8.40 -36.98 15.44
N ARG A 563 -8.55 -37.06 16.78
CA ARG A 563 -9.46 -37.99 17.42
C ARG A 563 -10.06 -37.41 18.69
N ARG A 564 -11.32 -37.69 18.90
CA ARG A 564 -12.05 -37.38 20.13
C ARG A 564 -12.15 -38.58 21.02
N PHE A 565 -11.79 -38.42 22.29
CA PHE A 565 -11.91 -39.41 23.36
C PHE A 565 -12.78 -38.82 24.48
N GLY A 566 -14.09 -39.06 24.45
CA GLY A 566 -15.00 -38.42 25.37
C GLY A 566 -14.95 -36.88 25.22
N ASP A 567 -14.55 -36.18 26.27
CA ASP A 567 -14.41 -34.72 26.28
C ASP A 567 -13.02 -34.24 25.82
N PHE A 568 -12.08 -35.14 25.59
CA PHE A 568 -10.74 -34.81 25.12
C PHE A 568 -10.66 -34.83 23.60
N HIS A 569 -10.04 -33.78 23.05
CA HIS A 569 -9.72 -33.67 21.63
C HIS A 569 -8.21 -33.75 21.43
N LEU A 570 -7.74 -34.83 20.80
CA LEU A 570 -6.33 -34.99 20.42
C LEU A 570 -6.16 -34.53 18.98
N THR A 571 -5.19 -33.65 18.74
CA THR A 571 -4.66 -33.35 17.42
C THR A 571 -3.15 -33.52 17.47
N ALA A 572 -2.62 -34.44 16.67
CA ALA A 572 -1.19 -34.63 16.49
C ALA A 572 -0.83 -34.38 15.03
N SER A 573 0.26 -33.66 14.79
CA SER A 573 0.74 -33.39 13.43
C SER A 573 2.22 -33.68 13.30
N PHE A 574 2.60 -34.24 12.13
CA PHE A 574 3.98 -34.48 11.74
C PHE A 574 4.17 -33.98 10.31
N GLY A 575 5.18 -33.17 10.07
CA GLY A 575 5.40 -32.57 8.76
C GLY A 575 6.84 -32.13 8.55
N GLY A 576 7.09 -31.65 7.35
CA GLY A 576 8.38 -31.10 6.94
C GLY A 576 8.25 -30.15 5.78
N ASN A 577 9.29 -29.36 5.59
CA ASN A 577 9.44 -28.41 4.50
C ASN A 577 10.79 -28.60 3.82
N ASN A 578 10.80 -28.50 2.49
CA ASN A 578 12.00 -28.35 1.69
C ASN A 578 11.93 -27.03 0.93
N MET A 579 12.90 -26.13 1.17
CA MET A 579 12.98 -24.83 0.53
C MET A 579 14.17 -24.80 -0.44
N VAL A 580 13.92 -24.29 -1.64
CA VAL A 580 14.94 -23.95 -2.63
C VAL A 580 14.90 -22.42 -2.83
N TYR A 581 16.04 -21.78 -2.67
CA TYR A 581 16.16 -20.34 -2.80
C TYR A 581 17.34 -19.99 -3.71
N ASN A 582 17.10 -19.09 -4.67
CA ASN A 582 18.11 -18.57 -5.58
C ASN A 582 17.90 -17.07 -5.78
N TYR A 583 18.93 -16.30 -5.49
CA TYR A 583 18.96 -14.86 -5.70
C TYR A 583 20.10 -14.52 -6.65
N GLN A 584 19.78 -13.76 -7.69
CA GLN A 584 20.72 -13.29 -8.70
C GLN A 584 20.62 -11.78 -8.83
N ASN A 585 21.76 -11.11 -8.83
CA ASN A 585 21.86 -9.68 -9.04
C ASN A 585 22.96 -9.43 -10.08
N CYS A 586 22.58 -9.03 -11.28
CA CYS A 586 23.47 -8.71 -12.37
C CYS A 586 23.49 -7.19 -12.57
N LEU A 587 24.67 -6.60 -12.59
CA LEU A 587 24.91 -5.17 -12.73
C LEU A 587 25.76 -4.91 -13.96
N LEU A 588 25.33 -3.95 -14.77
CA LEU A 588 26.10 -3.36 -15.85
C LEU A 588 26.25 -1.85 -15.59
N TYR A 589 27.47 -1.41 -15.46
CA TYR A 589 27.81 0.01 -15.40
C TYR A 589 28.44 0.43 -16.71
N THR A 590 27.95 1.51 -17.31
CA THR A 590 28.66 2.20 -18.37
C THR A 590 28.94 3.63 -17.90
N SER A 591 30.19 3.93 -17.67
CA SER A 591 30.68 5.30 -17.76
C SER A 591 31.04 5.51 -19.23
N PRO A 592 30.45 6.51 -19.92
CA PRO A 592 30.93 6.82 -21.27
C PRO A 592 32.44 7.05 -21.22
N SER A 593 33.18 6.25 -21.97
CA SER A 593 34.62 6.46 -22.06
C SER A 593 34.89 7.83 -22.70
N PRO A 594 35.87 8.61 -22.21
CA PRO A 594 36.27 9.82 -22.90
C PRO A 594 36.73 9.61 -24.35
N ARG A 595 36.86 8.34 -24.78
CA ARG A 595 37.23 7.97 -26.15
C ARG A 595 36.02 7.76 -27.05
N ASP A 596 34.80 7.72 -26.51
CA ASP A 596 33.56 7.52 -27.27
C ASP A 596 32.79 8.84 -27.50
N ALA A 597 33.43 9.97 -27.19
CA ALA A 597 32.92 11.33 -27.37
C ALA A 597 33.53 11.98 -28.63
#